data_f220d9394b328ad3586fd21d9159e875
#
_entry.id   f220d9394b328ad3586fd21d9159e875
#
_cell.length_a   1.000
_cell.length_b   1.000
_cell.length_c   1.000
_cell.angle_alpha   90.00
_cell.angle_beta   90.00
_cell.angle_gamma   90.00
#
_symmetry.space_group_name_H-M   'P 1'
#
loop_
_entity.id
_entity.type
_entity.pdbx_description
1 polymer ?
#
loop_
_entity_poly.entity_id
_entity_poly.type
_entity_poly.pdbx_seq_one_letter_code
_entity_poly.pdbx_strand_id
1 'polypeptide(L)'
;KQLFYGKKTQETIWPGGKNVTDEDFSIHIVRSNGKDLGEMLNKSTDWNCIEDFEDKDGKKYNVATTRMLFSKLSPVLMISFDTKSNVKIVENIVIDKFKYKLISTVIHVGNQYDGHYVSFINNDDIWYYINDDFICKKDLPFQASHYFLIYLAQI
;
A
#
# COMPACT_ATOMS: atom_id res chain seq x y z
N LYS A 1 -16.87 -10.10 0.63
CA LYS A 1 -16.26 -9.38 -0.52
C LYS A 1 -16.25 -7.86 -0.29
N GLN A 2 -17.34 -7.28 0.22
CA GLN A 2 -17.41 -5.82 0.46
C GLN A 2 -16.46 -5.30 1.55
N LEU A 3 -16.02 -6.14 2.49
CA LEU A 3 -15.18 -5.74 3.61
C LEU A 3 -13.71 -5.50 3.22
N PHE A 4 -13.19 -6.28 2.28
CA PHE A 4 -11.77 -6.31 1.94
C PHE A 4 -11.46 -5.81 0.52
N TYR A 5 -12.46 -5.63 -0.33
CA TYR A 5 -12.25 -5.26 -1.74
C TYR A 5 -12.59 -3.80 -2.01
N GLY A 6 -11.64 -3.10 -2.58
CA GLY A 6 -11.80 -1.79 -3.18
C GLY A 6 -11.69 -1.85 -4.69
N LYS A 7 -11.73 -0.69 -5.32
CA LYS A 7 -11.48 -0.50 -6.75
C LYS A 7 -10.43 0.57 -6.99
N LYS A 8 -9.58 0.33 -7.96
CA LYS A 8 -8.64 1.30 -8.50
C LYS A 8 -9.01 1.61 -9.94
N THR A 9 -8.80 2.85 -10.33
CA THR A 9 -8.91 3.30 -11.71
C THR A 9 -7.54 3.69 -12.20
N GLN A 10 -7.05 3.05 -13.26
CA GLN A 10 -5.84 3.46 -13.94
C GLN A 10 -6.19 4.30 -15.17
N GLU A 11 -5.61 5.47 -15.25
CA GLU A 11 -5.77 6.43 -16.33
C GLU A 11 -4.44 6.62 -17.04
N THR A 12 -4.43 6.40 -18.35
CA THR A 12 -3.25 6.60 -19.20
C THR A 12 -3.59 7.54 -20.33
N ILE A 13 -2.79 8.58 -20.51
CA ILE A 13 -2.98 9.62 -21.54
C ILE A 13 -1.71 9.67 -22.40
N TRP A 14 -1.91 9.71 -23.71
CA TRP A 14 -0.86 9.90 -24.71
C TRP A 14 -1.34 10.85 -25.81
N PRO A 15 -0.47 11.36 -26.68
CA PRO A 15 -0.88 12.34 -27.71
C PRO A 15 -2.00 11.87 -28.64
N GLY A 16 -2.15 10.54 -28.81
CA GLY A 16 -3.17 9.95 -29.67
C GLY A 16 -4.46 9.55 -28.96
N GLY A 17 -4.56 9.65 -27.62
CA GLY A 17 -5.76 9.26 -26.91
C GLY A 17 -5.63 9.07 -25.41
N LYS A 18 -6.59 8.36 -24.87
CA LYS A 18 -6.72 8.09 -23.42
C LYS A 18 -7.30 6.69 -23.23
N ASN A 19 -6.83 6.01 -22.20
CA ASN A 19 -7.39 4.77 -21.72
C ASN A 19 -7.68 4.84 -20.22
N VAL A 20 -8.81 4.29 -19.79
CA VAL A 20 -9.22 4.20 -18.38
C VAL A 20 -9.64 2.76 -18.12
N THR A 21 -9.00 2.13 -17.13
CA THR A 21 -9.31 0.76 -16.71
C THR A 21 -9.58 0.71 -15.22
N ASP A 22 -10.57 -0.08 -14.84
CA ASP A 22 -10.91 -0.35 -13.45
C ASP A 22 -10.48 -1.75 -13.06
N GLU A 23 -9.93 -1.92 -11.86
CA GLU A 23 -9.63 -3.22 -11.30
C GLU A 23 -10.07 -3.31 -9.84
N ASP A 24 -10.55 -4.48 -9.43
CA ASP A 24 -10.78 -4.80 -8.02
C ASP A 24 -9.42 -5.12 -7.37
N PHE A 25 -9.24 -4.66 -6.13
CA PHE A 25 -8.06 -5.00 -5.35
C PHE A 25 -8.44 -5.35 -3.91
N SER A 26 -7.67 -6.23 -3.29
CA SER A 26 -7.72 -6.49 -1.85
C SER A 26 -6.48 -6.03 -1.13
N ILE A 27 -5.33 -6.09 -1.78
CA ILE A 27 -4.03 -5.62 -1.25
C ILE A 27 -3.51 -4.52 -2.16
N HIS A 28 -3.16 -3.39 -1.57
CA HIS A 28 -2.48 -2.30 -2.26
C HIS A 28 -0.97 -2.43 -2.07
N ILE A 29 -0.25 -2.62 -3.18
CA ILE A 29 1.21 -2.70 -3.18
C ILE A 29 1.77 -1.29 -3.35
N VAL A 30 2.58 -0.85 -2.38
CA VAL A 30 3.18 0.48 -2.34
C VAL A 30 4.68 0.38 -2.65
N ARG A 31 5.18 1.31 -3.45
CA ARG A 31 6.62 1.44 -3.68
C ARG A 31 7.28 2.10 -2.47
N SER A 32 8.40 1.53 -2.04
CA SER A 32 9.19 2.01 -0.90
C SER A 32 10.06 3.22 -1.31
N ASN A 33 9.46 4.28 -1.83
CA ASN A 33 10.13 5.41 -2.47
C ASN A 33 9.92 6.76 -1.74
N GLY A 34 9.51 6.74 -0.49
CA GLY A 34 9.26 7.93 0.32
C GLY A 34 9.86 7.82 1.71
N LYS A 35 9.87 8.93 2.47
CA LYS A 35 10.38 8.98 3.83
C LYS A 35 9.50 8.23 4.83
N ASP A 36 8.19 8.17 4.55
CA ASP A 36 7.20 7.44 5.33
C ASP A 36 6.05 6.95 4.45
N LEU A 37 5.17 6.13 5.01
CA LEU A 37 4.03 5.57 4.29
C LEU A 37 3.09 6.65 3.73
N GLY A 38 2.89 7.75 4.45
CA GLY A 38 2.04 8.85 3.97
C GLY A 38 2.56 9.44 2.66
N GLU A 39 3.86 9.72 2.58
CA GLU A 39 4.50 10.19 1.35
C GLU A 39 4.45 9.13 0.24
N MET A 40 4.70 7.86 0.56
CA MET A 40 4.63 6.76 -0.42
C MET A 40 3.23 6.61 -1.01
N LEU A 41 2.18 6.73 -0.18
CA LEU A 41 0.79 6.67 -0.63
C LEU A 41 0.44 7.86 -1.53
N ASN A 42 0.89 9.07 -1.19
CA ASN A 42 0.70 10.24 -2.03
C ASN A 42 1.36 10.07 -3.40
N LYS A 43 2.61 9.61 -3.42
CA LYS A 43 3.32 9.32 -4.67
C LYS A 43 2.64 8.23 -5.51
N SER A 44 1.95 7.28 -4.87
CA SER A 44 1.28 6.18 -5.58
C SER A 44 0.10 6.65 -6.45
N THR A 45 -0.43 7.84 -6.21
CA THR A 45 -1.53 8.43 -6.98
C THR A 45 -1.09 9.59 -7.89
N ASP A 46 0.20 9.90 -7.91
CA ASP A 46 0.75 10.93 -8.79
C ASP A 46 0.85 10.47 -10.24
N TRP A 47 0.89 11.43 -11.16
CA TRP A 47 1.19 11.17 -12.54
C TRP A 47 2.63 10.68 -12.71
N ASN A 48 2.80 9.62 -13.49
CA ASN A 48 4.09 9.05 -13.86
C ASN A 48 4.23 9.04 -15.38
N CYS A 49 5.46 9.26 -15.87
CA CYS A 49 5.76 9.13 -17.29
C CYS A 49 6.07 7.69 -17.66
N ILE A 50 5.56 7.26 -18.81
CA ILE A 50 5.91 6.00 -19.46
C ILE A 50 6.64 6.34 -20.75
N GLU A 51 7.86 5.85 -20.90
CA GLU A 51 8.63 5.94 -22.14
C GLU A 51 8.28 4.79 -23.07
N ASP A 52 8.43 5.02 -24.38
CA ASP A 52 8.20 4.00 -25.42
C ASP A 52 6.82 3.33 -25.33
N PHE A 53 5.79 4.14 -25.13
CA PHE A 53 4.41 3.67 -25.02
C PHE A 53 3.88 3.18 -26.37
N GLU A 54 3.20 2.04 -26.36
CA GLU A 54 2.50 1.49 -27.51
C GLU A 54 1.00 1.41 -27.21
N ASP A 55 0.17 1.98 -28.10
CA ASP A 55 -1.28 1.92 -27.95
C ASP A 55 -1.87 0.58 -28.42
N LYS A 56 -3.17 0.40 -28.24
CA LYS A 56 -3.88 -0.83 -28.64
C LYS A 56 -3.79 -1.17 -30.13
N ASP A 57 -3.49 -0.19 -30.98
CA ASP A 57 -3.36 -0.32 -32.42
C ASP A 57 -1.90 -0.55 -32.85
N GLY A 58 -0.98 -0.65 -31.89
CA GLY A 58 0.44 -0.88 -32.13
C GLY A 58 1.22 0.37 -32.49
N LYS A 59 0.60 1.58 -32.40
CA LYS A 59 1.30 2.84 -32.64
C LYS A 59 2.13 3.22 -31.43
N LYS A 60 3.38 3.58 -31.70
CA LYS A 60 4.36 3.96 -30.67
C LYS A 60 4.40 5.47 -30.45
N TYR A 61 4.58 5.85 -29.19
CA TYR A 61 4.73 7.21 -28.74
C TYR A 61 5.95 7.29 -27.81
N ASN A 62 6.69 8.38 -27.88
CA ASN A 62 7.88 8.58 -27.05
C ASN A 62 7.53 8.65 -25.56
N VAL A 63 6.35 9.19 -25.24
CA VAL A 63 5.93 9.38 -23.85
C VAL A 63 4.41 9.26 -23.73
N ALA A 64 3.97 8.66 -22.63
CA ALA A 64 2.61 8.72 -22.11
C ALA A 64 2.66 9.06 -20.63
N THR A 65 1.56 9.50 -20.05
CA THR A 65 1.40 9.71 -18.63
C THR A 65 0.34 8.79 -18.07
N THR A 66 0.59 8.22 -16.89
CA THR A 66 -0.34 7.33 -16.20
C THR A 66 -0.46 7.69 -14.74
N ARG A 67 -1.62 7.44 -14.15
CA ARG A 67 -1.85 7.49 -12.70
C ARG A 67 -2.83 6.42 -12.28
N MET A 68 -2.77 6.08 -11.01
CA MET A 68 -3.74 5.23 -10.32
C MET A 68 -4.51 6.09 -9.30
N LEU A 69 -5.82 5.94 -9.28
CA LEU A 69 -6.69 6.56 -8.29
C LEU A 69 -7.50 5.48 -7.59
N PHE A 70 -7.81 5.69 -6.31
CA PHE A 70 -8.76 4.86 -5.61
C PHE A 70 -10.17 5.32 -5.95
N SER A 71 -10.93 4.51 -6.68
CA SER A 71 -12.34 4.80 -7.01
C SER A 71 -13.33 4.25 -5.98
N LYS A 72 -12.91 3.23 -5.24
CA LYS A 72 -13.65 2.69 -4.11
C LYS A 72 -12.68 2.14 -3.05
N LEU A 73 -12.84 2.59 -1.82
CA LEU A 73 -12.08 2.12 -0.68
C LEU A 73 -12.88 1.11 0.15
N SER A 74 -12.19 0.09 0.66
CA SER A 74 -12.78 -0.92 1.54
C SER A 74 -12.68 -0.48 3.01
N PRO A 75 -13.59 -0.94 3.89
CA PRO A 75 -13.48 -0.70 5.33
C PRO A 75 -12.17 -1.23 5.94
N VAL A 76 -11.66 -2.36 5.42
CA VAL A 76 -10.35 -2.90 5.79
C VAL A 76 -9.40 -2.69 4.61
N LEU A 77 -8.38 -1.88 4.82
CA LEU A 77 -7.36 -1.61 3.82
C LEU A 77 -6.09 -2.39 4.15
N MET A 78 -5.70 -3.27 3.23
CA MET A 78 -4.48 -4.05 3.35
C MET A 78 -3.41 -3.47 2.44
N ILE A 79 -2.22 -3.24 3.01
CA ILE A 79 -1.08 -2.64 2.31
C ILE A 79 0.12 -3.59 2.41
N SER A 80 0.81 -3.75 1.31
CA SER A 80 2.11 -4.44 1.23
C SER A 80 3.11 -3.54 0.51
N PHE A 81 4.40 -3.82 0.65
CA PHE A 81 5.46 -3.08 -0.03
C PHE A 81 6.07 -3.91 -1.17
N ASP A 82 6.54 -3.22 -2.20
CA ASP A 82 7.17 -3.85 -3.38
C ASP A 82 8.52 -4.50 -3.08
N THR A 83 9.18 -4.08 -2.00
CA THR A 83 10.47 -4.62 -1.56
C THR A 83 10.48 -4.93 -0.06
N LYS A 84 11.27 -5.91 0.35
CA LYS A 84 11.58 -6.16 1.76
C LYS A 84 12.64 -5.17 2.23
N SER A 85 12.22 -4.00 2.64
CA SER A 85 13.10 -2.93 3.09
C SER A 85 12.63 -2.34 4.40
N ASN A 86 13.54 -1.64 5.08
CA ASN A 86 13.19 -0.87 6.27
C ASN A 86 12.38 0.35 5.85
N VAL A 87 11.13 0.41 6.27
CA VAL A 87 10.19 1.50 5.94
C VAL A 87 9.63 2.10 7.21
N LYS A 88 9.32 3.39 7.16
CA LYS A 88 8.63 4.09 8.23
C LYS A 88 7.14 4.11 7.93
N ILE A 89 6.36 3.49 8.80
CA ILE A 89 4.89 3.50 8.75
C ILE A 89 4.31 4.58 9.66
N VAL A 90 3.04 4.86 9.52
CA VAL A 90 2.28 5.80 10.34
C VAL A 90 1.02 5.12 10.87
N GLU A 91 0.61 5.49 12.08
CA GLU A 91 -0.57 4.88 12.71
C GLU A 91 -1.87 5.28 12.05
N ASN A 92 -1.97 6.53 11.63
CA ASN A 92 -3.16 7.07 10.99
C ASN A 92 -2.83 7.53 9.57
N ILE A 93 -3.66 7.14 8.62
CA ILE A 93 -3.57 7.59 7.23
C ILE A 93 -4.90 8.18 6.78
N VAL A 94 -4.82 9.11 5.84
CA VAL A 94 -5.99 9.66 5.16
C VAL A 94 -5.82 9.43 3.67
N ILE A 95 -6.79 8.74 3.08
CA ILE A 95 -6.85 8.54 1.63
C ILE A 95 -8.15 9.17 1.16
N ASP A 96 -8.03 10.20 0.33
CA ASP A 96 -9.17 11.04 -0.05
C ASP A 96 -9.82 11.62 1.23
N LYS A 97 -11.06 11.31 1.51
CA LYS A 97 -11.79 11.73 2.72
C LYS A 97 -11.84 10.66 3.82
N PHE A 98 -11.32 9.46 3.53
CA PHE A 98 -11.40 8.34 4.47
C PHE A 98 -10.20 8.33 5.41
N LYS A 99 -10.49 8.22 6.70
CA LYS A 99 -9.49 8.07 7.76
C LYS A 99 -9.36 6.61 8.13
N TYR A 100 -8.13 6.14 8.23
CA TYR A 100 -7.79 4.76 8.60
C TYR A 100 -6.82 4.75 9.77
N LYS A 101 -7.01 3.78 10.66
CA LYS A 101 -6.10 3.50 11.78
C LYS A 101 -5.46 2.15 11.62
N LEU A 102 -4.15 2.08 11.86
CA LEU A 102 -3.39 0.84 11.83
C LEU A 102 -3.84 -0.09 12.98
N ILE A 103 -4.22 -1.31 12.65
CA ILE A 103 -4.62 -2.33 13.63
C ILE A 103 -3.69 -3.52 13.69
N SER A 104 -2.89 -3.74 12.65
CA SER A 104 -1.92 -4.83 12.64
C SER A 104 -0.81 -4.58 11.63
N THR A 105 0.36 -5.11 11.93
CA THR A 105 1.49 -5.18 11.00
C THR A 105 2.22 -6.50 11.15
N VAL A 106 2.73 -7.01 10.03
CA VAL A 106 3.65 -8.14 9.99
C VAL A 106 5.03 -7.60 9.64
N ILE A 107 6.04 -7.96 10.44
CA ILE A 107 7.42 -7.54 10.27
C ILE A 107 8.27 -8.75 9.88
N HIS A 108 9.11 -8.58 8.87
CA HIS A 108 10.12 -9.55 8.50
C HIS A 108 11.41 -9.29 9.30
N VAL A 109 11.88 -10.30 10.03
CA VAL A 109 13.12 -10.25 10.81
C VAL A 109 14.14 -11.21 10.19
N GLY A 110 15.37 -10.73 10.02
CA GLY A 110 16.43 -11.53 9.39
C GLY A 110 16.79 -11.04 7.99
N ASN A 111 17.45 -11.90 7.21
CA ASN A 111 17.85 -11.60 5.85
C ASN A 111 16.94 -12.28 4.81
N GLN A 112 17.25 -12.08 3.52
CA GLN A 112 16.42 -12.63 2.44
C GLN A 112 16.42 -14.18 2.35
N TYR A 113 17.41 -14.85 2.96
CA TYR A 113 17.58 -16.30 2.88
C TYR A 113 17.11 -17.03 4.14
N ASP A 114 17.18 -16.36 5.28
CA ASP A 114 16.88 -16.94 6.59
C ASP A 114 16.12 -15.91 7.43
N GLY A 115 14.83 -15.80 7.14
CA GLY A 115 13.96 -14.81 7.73
C GLY A 115 12.86 -15.44 8.57
N HIS A 116 12.35 -14.64 9.49
CA HIS A 116 11.24 -14.96 10.36
C HIS A 116 10.22 -13.82 10.34
N TYR A 117 8.94 -14.15 10.44
CA TYR A 117 7.87 -13.16 10.50
C TYR A 117 7.31 -13.07 11.91
N VAL A 118 7.14 -11.86 12.38
CA VAL A 118 6.47 -11.54 13.64
C VAL A 118 5.36 -10.56 13.38
N SER A 119 4.39 -10.47 14.27
CA SER A 119 3.28 -9.53 14.12
C SER A 119 3.09 -8.66 15.35
N PHE A 120 2.50 -7.48 15.10
CA PHE A 120 1.98 -6.58 16.13
C PHE A 120 0.49 -6.38 15.89
N ILE A 121 -0.28 -6.44 16.96
CA ILE A 121 -1.73 -6.21 16.93
C ILE A 121 -2.07 -5.13 17.94
N ASN A 122 -2.89 -4.16 17.50
CA ASN A 122 -3.48 -3.15 18.36
C ASN A 122 -4.81 -3.68 18.92
N ASN A 123 -4.92 -3.72 20.24
CA ASN A 123 -6.15 -4.02 20.94
C ASN A 123 -6.39 -2.94 22.00
N ASP A 124 -7.45 -2.14 21.83
CA ASP A 124 -7.78 -1.02 22.71
C ASP A 124 -6.62 -0.06 22.98
N ASP A 125 -5.94 0.36 21.90
CA ASP A 125 -4.77 1.24 21.89
C ASP A 125 -3.52 0.69 22.62
N ILE A 126 -3.50 -0.60 22.89
CA ILE A 126 -2.34 -1.33 23.41
C ILE A 126 -1.80 -2.22 22.32
N TRP A 127 -0.50 -2.10 22.03
CA TRP A 127 0.18 -2.94 21.07
C TRP A 127 0.69 -4.22 21.72
N TYR A 128 0.45 -5.34 21.06
CA TYR A 128 0.93 -6.67 21.44
C TYR A 128 1.86 -7.20 20.36
N TYR A 129 3.02 -7.66 20.79
CA TYR A 129 3.98 -8.39 19.97
C TYR A 129 3.66 -9.87 19.99
N ILE A 130 3.61 -10.48 18.82
CA ILE A 130 3.30 -11.91 18.65
C ILE A 130 4.42 -12.56 17.84
N ASN A 131 5.05 -13.56 18.43
CA ASN A 131 6.09 -14.37 17.82
C ASN A 131 5.78 -15.83 18.09
N ASP A 132 5.15 -16.51 17.14
CA ASP A 132 4.59 -17.85 17.27
C ASP A 132 3.70 -17.95 18.53
N ASP A 133 4.09 -18.76 19.52
CA ASP A 133 3.32 -18.94 20.76
C ASP A 133 3.60 -17.85 21.81
N PHE A 134 4.57 -16.98 21.58
CA PHE A 134 4.93 -15.93 22.52
C PHE A 134 4.15 -14.65 22.23
N ILE A 135 3.48 -14.12 23.27
CA ILE A 135 2.71 -12.88 23.22
C ILE A 135 3.10 -11.98 24.38
N CYS A 136 3.42 -10.72 24.11
CA CYS A 136 3.66 -9.73 25.16
C CYS A 136 3.22 -8.33 24.72
N LYS A 137 3.02 -7.43 25.69
CA LYS A 137 2.87 -6.01 25.41
C LYS A 137 4.21 -5.44 24.95
N LYS A 138 4.21 -4.73 23.84
CA LYS A 138 5.40 -4.09 23.32
C LYS A 138 5.00 -2.96 22.39
N ASP A 139 5.68 -1.82 22.50
CA ASP A 139 5.44 -0.68 21.62
C ASP A 139 5.75 -1.04 20.16
N LEU A 140 4.92 -0.54 19.27
CA LEU A 140 5.08 -0.74 17.83
C LEU A 140 6.33 -0.01 17.32
N PRO A 141 7.28 -0.70 16.66
CA PRO A 141 8.34 -0.02 15.94
C PRO A 141 7.78 0.57 14.63
N PHE A 142 7.72 1.89 14.53
CA PHE A 142 7.23 2.55 13.30
C PHE A 142 8.20 2.40 12.14
N GLN A 143 9.49 2.25 12.40
CA GLN A 143 10.50 2.01 11.38
C GLN A 143 11.10 0.61 11.54
N ALA A 144 10.76 -0.26 10.59
CA ALA A 144 11.20 -1.65 10.54
C ALA A 144 10.96 -2.22 9.15
N SER A 145 11.32 -3.48 8.94
CA SER A 145 11.01 -4.20 7.71
C SER A 145 9.54 -4.66 7.73
N HIS A 146 8.63 -3.70 7.66
CA HIS A 146 7.20 -3.96 7.58
C HIS A 146 6.88 -4.65 6.25
N TYR A 147 6.23 -5.80 6.33
CA TYR A 147 5.89 -6.61 5.18
C TYR A 147 4.42 -6.43 4.77
N PHE A 148 3.54 -6.37 5.74
CA PHE A 148 2.11 -6.32 5.52
C PHE A 148 1.43 -5.50 6.62
N LEU A 149 0.53 -4.60 6.21
CA LEU A 149 -0.19 -3.70 7.11
C LEU A 149 -1.69 -3.87 6.94
N ILE A 150 -2.41 -3.81 8.04
CA ILE A 150 -3.88 -3.79 8.06
C ILE A 150 -4.36 -2.51 8.73
N TYR A 151 -5.10 -1.72 7.98
CA TYR A 151 -5.75 -0.50 8.44
C TYR A 151 -7.27 -0.69 8.47
N LEU A 152 -7.91 -0.12 9.47
CA LEU A 152 -9.36 -0.12 9.63
C LEU A 152 -9.90 1.30 9.48
N ALA A 153 -10.94 1.45 8.63
CA ALA A 153 -11.62 2.72 8.43
C ALA A 153 -12.24 3.21 9.73
N GLN A 154 -12.05 4.49 10.02
CA GLN A 154 -12.65 5.16 11.17
C GLN A 154 -13.98 5.79 10.74
N ILE A 155 -15.00 5.51 11.52
CA ILE A 155 -16.37 6.02 11.28
C ILE A 155 -16.53 7.37 11.99
#